data_709b23574a6a87f9bf146f36d503b7ea
#
_entry.id   709b23574a6a87f9bf146f36d503b7ea
#
_cell.length_a   1.000
_cell.length_b   1.000
_cell.length_c   1.000
_cell.angle_alpha   90.00
_cell.angle_beta   90.00
_cell.angle_gamma   90.00
#
_symmetry.space_group_name_H-M   'P 1'
#
loop_
_entity.id
_entity.type
_entity.pdbx_description
1 polymer ?
#
loop_
_entity_poly.entity_id
_entity_poly.type
_entity_poly.pdbx_seq_one_letter_code
_entity_poly.pdbx_strand_id
1 'polypeptide(L)'
;MRLISEIVCPGVILLGEVVMEPEKVVPYFGTVEKPECHMLYNVTTMATTWHTVATRDVRLLKKQLDIVNGLPKDYVFLNYLRCHDDIGWGLDYATLQQEGIEERSHKKYLNDYFQGFAGESNSRGVLYNEDPVTGDARFCGTTASMCGIEKAGFEKNKAAMEKAIQLDVMLHAYMFMQSGIPVIYSGDEIGQVNDYSYKNDPD
;
A
#
# COMPACT_ATOMS: atom_id res chain seq x y z
N MET A 1 11.36 -23.75 -8.97
CA MET A 1 11.66 -22.60 -9.87
C MET A 1 12.99 -21.97 -9.51
N ARG A 2 13.21 -21.54 -8.26
CA ARG A 2 14.43 -20.85 -7.81
C ARG A 2 15.73 -21.56 -8.18
N LEU A 3 15.89 -22.85 -7.84
CA LEU A 3 17.11 -23.61 -8.15
C LEU A 3 17.46 -23.57 -9.64
N ILE A 4 16.48 -23.72 -10.52
CA ILE A 4 16.71 -23.68 -11.97
C ILE A 4 17.14 -22.26 -12.39
N SER A 5 16.47 -21.23 -11.86
CA SER A 5 16.80 -19.84 -12.18
C SER A 5 18.23 -19.49 -11.75
N GLU A 6 18.66 -19.92 -10.58
CA GLU A 6 20.00 -19.66 -10.06
C GLU A 6 21.11 -20.39 -10.88
N ILE A 7 20.79 -21.59 -11.43
CA ILE A 7 21.75 -22.32 -12.29
C ILE A 7 21.85 -21.65 -13.66
N VAL A 8 20.72 -21.27 -14.26
CA VAL A 8 20.68 -20.71 -15.63
C VAL A 8 21.10 -19.25 -15.67
N CYS A 9 20.75 -18.49 -14.62
CA CYS A 9 21.02 -17.06 -14.51
C CYS A 9 21.53 -16.73 -13.11
N PRO A 10 22.83 -16.96 -12.82
CA PRO A 10 23.40 -16.67 -11.51
C PRO A 10 23.19 -15.19 -11.14
N GLY A 11 22.70 -14.95 -9.92
CA GLY A 11 22.43 -13.62 -9.42
C GLY A 11 21.01 -13.08 -9.70
N VAL A 12 20.15 -13.88 -10.34
CA VAL A 12 18.74 -13.53 -10.49
C VAL A 12 18.06 -13.44 -9.12
N ILE A 13 17.23 -12.42 -8.94
CA ILE A 13 16.40 -12.25 -7.74
C ILE A 13 14.95 -12.57 -8.11
N LEU A 14 14.34 -13.48 -7.36
CA LEU A 14 12.92 -13.80 -7.48
C LEU A 14 12.14 -12.96 -6.46
N LEU A 15 11.36 -12.04 -6.96
CA LEU A 15 10.43 -11.24 -6.18
C LEU A 15 9.03 -11.84 -6.30
N GLY A 16 8.46 -12.27 -5.17
CA GLY A 16 7.12 -12.84 -5.11
C GLY A 16 6.08 -11.75 -4.85
N GLU A 17 5.03 -11.76 -5.65
CA GLU A 17 3.89 -10.87 -5.49
C GLU A 17 2.72 -11.66 -4.91
N VAL A 18 2.54 -11.55 -3.59
CA VAL A 18 1.56 -12.32 -2.84
C VAL A 18 0.78 -11.39 -1.92
N VAL A 19 -0.52 -11.27 -2.17
CA VAL A 19 -1.41 -10.39 -1.39
C VAL A 19 -2.02 -11.22 -0.25
N MET A 20 -1.33 -11.29 0.87
CA MET A 20 -1.77 -12.00 2.08
C MET A 20 -1.20 -11.28 3.32
N GLU A 21 -1.75 -11.60 4.50
CA GLU A 21 -1.18 -11.16 5.76
C GLU A 21 0.25 -11.72 5.96
N PRO A 22 1.15 -11.02 6.64
CA PRO A 22 2.57 -11.38 6.73
C PRO A 22 2.84 -12.80 7.22
N GLU A 23 2.05 -13.30 8.16
CA GLU A 23 2.20 -14.66 8.64
C GLU A 23 1.91 -15.71 7.55
N LYS A 24 0.99 -15.40 6.64
CA LYS A 24 0.60 -16.29 5.54
C LYS A 24 1.54 -16.20 4.33
N VAL A 25 2.31 -15.11 4.19
CA VAL A 25 3.26 -14.98 3.09
C VAL A 25 4.60 -15.68 3.39
N VAL A 26 4.93 -15.92 4.66
CA VAL A 26 6.18 -16.57 5.09
C VAL A 26 6.51 -17.85 4.29
N PRO A 27 5.58 -18.77 4.02
CA PRO A 27 5.87 -19.97 3.22
C PRO A 27 6.42 -19.70 1.81
N TYR A 28 6.19 -18.51 1.25
CA TYR A 28 6.69 -18.15 -0.09
C TYR A 28 8.19 -17.79 -0.10
N PHE A 29 8.81 -17.58 1.07
CA PHE A 29 10.27 -17.56 1.19
C PHE A 29 10.86 -18.96 1.11
N GLY A 30 10.04 -20.00 1.38
CA GLY A 30 10.45 -21.38 1.44
C GLY A 30 11.15 -21.75 2.75
N THR A 31 11.95 -22.80 2.71
CA THR A 31 12.78 -23.28 3.83
C THR A 31 14.26 -23.26 3.44
N VAL A 32 15.15 -23.52 4.40
CA VAL A 32 16.59 -23.64 4.13
C VAL A 32 16.86 -24.74 3.09
N GLU A 33 16.14 -25.86 3.19
CA GLU A 33 16.29 -27.02 2.29
C GLU A 33 15.60 -26.79 0.94
N LYS A 34 14.54 -25.99 0.93
CA LYS A 34 13.76 -25.68 -0.27
C LYS A 34 13.46 -24.18 -0.31
N PRO A 35 14.44 -23.34 -0.64
CA PRO A 35 14.23 -21.91 -0.76
C PRO A 35 13.37 -21.57 -1.98
N GLU A 36 12.46 -20.59 -1.84
CA GLU A 36 11.57 -20.14 -2.92
C GLU A 36 11.87 -18.68 -3.30
N CYS A 37 11.06 -17.70 -2.92
CA CYS A 37 11.34 -16.29 -3.26
C CYS A 37 12.50 -15.73 -2.46
N HIS A 38 13.26 -14.81 -3.06
CA HIS A 38 14.30 -14.04 -2.37
C HIS A 38 13.69 -12.88 -1.59
N MET A 39 12.63 -12.30 -2.15
CA MET A 39 11.95 -11.13 -1.65
C MET A 39 10.44 -11.25 -1.88
N LEU A 40 9.65 -10.58 -1.05
CA LEU A 40 8.21 -10.46 -1.22
C LEU A 40 7.77 -9.00 -1.12
N TYR A 41 6.70 -8.64 -1.81
CA TYR A 41 6.03 -7.35 -1.62
C TYR A 41 5.41 -7.26 -0.21
N ASN A 42 5.60 -6.15 0.47
CA ASN A 42 5.01 -5.89 1.79
C ASN A 42 3.61 -5.27 1.65
N VAL A 43 2.71 -6.00 0.99
CA VAL A 43 1.38 -5.52 0.57
C VAL A 43 0.53 -5.11 1.76
N THR A 44 0.46 -5.96 2.80
CA THR A 44 -0.41 -5.70 3.95
C THR A 44 0.10 -4.51 4.77
N THR A 45 1.42 -4.31 4.90
CA THR A 45 1.97 -3.12 5.55
C THR A 45 1.65 -1.86 4.74
N MET A 46 1.74 -1.90 3.43
CA MET A 46 1.35 -0.80 2.54
C MET A 46 -0.13 -0.44 2.74
N ALA A 47 -1.03 -1.41 2.62
CA ALA A 47 -2.47 -1.19 2.82
C ALA A 47 -2.80 -0.68 4.23
N THR A 48 -2.12 -1.23 5.26
CA THR A 48 -2.30 -0.80 6.66
C THR A 48 -1.75 0.62 6.91
N THR A 49 -0.73 1.05 6.17
CA THR A 49 -0.25 2.44 6.22
C THR A 49 -1.34 3.40 5.74
N TRP A 50 -1.95 3.12 4.61
CA TRP A 50 -3.06 3.94 4.10
C TRP A 50 -4.30 3.87 5.00
N HIS A 51 -4.62 2.70 5.55
CA HIS A 51 -5.63 2.57 6.60
C HIS A 51 -5.37 3.54 7.76
N THR A 52 -4.11 3.59 8.24
CA THR A 52 -3.72 4.48 9.34
C THR A 52 -3.89 5.96 8.99
N VAL A 53 -3.60 6.34 7.75
CA VAL A 53 -3.86 7.72 7.25
C VAL A 53 -5.35 8.04 7.30
N ALA A 54 -6.20 7.13 6.83
CA ALA A 54 -7.64 7.35 6.78
C ALA A 54 -8.31 7.37 8.15
N THR A 55 -7.92 6.45 9.04
CA THR A 55 -8.56 6.27 10.35
C THR A 55 -7.92 7.10 11.45
N ARG A 56 -6.67 7.56 11.25
CA ARG A 56 -5.82 8.17 12.30
C ARG A 56 -5.57 7.25 13.50
N ASP A 57 -5.64 5.92 13.26
CA ASP A 57 -5.43 4.88 14.26
C ASP A 57 -4.23 4.01 13.87
N VAL A 58 -3.20 4.02 14.72
CA VAL A 58 -1.93 3.32 14.49
C VAL A 58 -1.90 1.89 15.04
N ARG A 59 -2.94 1.44 15.74
CA ARG A 59 -2.92 0.15 16.46
C ARG A 59 -2.71 -1.02 15.51
N LEU A 60 -3.43 -1.04 14.40
CA LEU A 60 -3.28 -2.10 13.40
C LEU A 60 -1.89 -2.06 12.75
N LEU A 61 -1.39 -0.86 12.41
CA LEU A 61 -0.06 -0.69 11.83
C LEU A 61 1.04 -1.14 12.79
N LYS A 62 0.92 -0.79 14.08
CA LYS A 62 1.86 -1.25 15.10
C LYS A 62 1.89 -2.78 15.18
N LYS A 63 0.73 -3.43 15.25
CA LYS A 63 0.65 -4.90 15.25
C LYS A 63 1.30 -5.50 14.01
N GLN A 64 1.01 -4.95 12.84
CA GLN A 64 1.58 -5.37 11.57
C GLN A 64 3.11 -5.28 11.56
N LEU A 65 3.66 -4.16 12.04
CA LEU A 65 5.11 -3.98 12.15
C LEU A 65 5.74 -4.91 13.18
N ASP A 66 5.08 -5.17 14.31
CA ASP A 66 5.56 -6.13 15.31
C ASP A 66 5.69 -7.54 14.69
N ILE A 67 4.72 -7.97 13.87
CA ILE A 67 4.78 -9.25 13.14
C ILE A 67 5.97 -9.26 12.17
N VAL A 68 6.05 -8.27 11.26
CA VAL A 68 7.11 -8.21 10.25
C VAL A 68 8.50 -8.15 10.89
N ASN A 69 8.68 -7.35 11.95
CA ASN A 69 9.94 -7.22 12.65
C ASN A 69 10.33 -8.46 13.46
N GLY A 70 9.35 -9.31 13.81
CA GLY A 70 9.57 -10.60 14.45
C GLY A 70 10.03 -11.72 13.53
N LEU A 71 9.95 -11.52 12.19
CA LEU A 71 10.37 -12.51 11.21
C LEU A 71 11.90 -12.60 11.11
N PRO A 72 12.44 -13.74 10.60
CA PRO A 72 13.86 -13.88 10.34
C PRO A 72 14.41 -12.76 9.44
N LYS A 73 15.63 -12.30 9.72
CA LYS A 73 16.27 -11.20 8.96
C LYS A 73 16.55 -11.52 7.50
N ASP A 74 16.60 -12.80 7.15
CA ASP A 74 16.77 -13.26 5.77
C ASP A 74 15.49 -13.14 4.93
N TYR A 75 14.35 -12.87 5.57
CA TYR A 75 13.08 -12.61 4.89
C TYR A 75 12.99 -11.14 4.52
N VAL A 76 13.35 -10.85 3.27
CA VAL A 76 13.45 -9.49 2.77
C VAL A 76 12.14 -9.06 2.14
N PHE A 77 11.58 -7.96 2.65
CA PHE A 77 10.40 -7.33 2.07
C PHE A 77 10.76 -6.12 1.22
N LEU A 78 10.02 -5.94 0.13
CA LEU A 78 10.01 -4.73 -0.67
C LEU A 78 8.93 -3.81 -0.10
N ASN A 79 9.37 -2.68 0.46
CA ASN A 79 8.50 -1.70 1.11
C ASN A 79 8.16 -0.57 0.14
N TYR A 80 6.89 -0.19 0.07
CA TYR A 80 6.40 0.79 -0.88
C TYR A 80 5.10 1.43 -0.39
N LEU A 81 4.74 2.57 -0.93
CA LEU A 81 3.45 3.23 -0.68
C LEU A 81 2.44 2.94 -1.78
N ARG A 82 2.90 2.80 -3.01
CA ARG A 82 2.18 2.30 -4.18
C ARG A 82 3.13 1.63 -5.16
N CYS A 83 2.61 0.86 -6.09
CA CYS A 83 3.38 0.23 -7.17
C CYS A 83 2.65 0.38 -8.52
N HIS A 84 2.98 -0.47 -9.48
CA HIS A 84 2.33 -0.53 -10.80
C HIS A 84 0.88 -1.02 -10.73
N ASP A 85 0.53 -1.72 -9.64
CA ASP A 85 -0.82 -2.21 -9.40
C ASP A 85 -1.68 -1.23 -8.60
N ASP A 86 -2.97 -1.50 -8.62
CA ASP A 86 -3.95 -0.83 -7.79
C ASP A 86 -3.83 -1.25 -6.33
N ILE A 87 -4.29 -0.38 -5.46
CA ILE A 87 -4.35 -0.66 -4.02
C ILE A 87 -5.64 -1.43 -3.72
N GLY A 88 -5.50 -2.64 -3.17
CA GLY A 88 -6.57 -3.40 -2.55
C GLY A 88 -6.49 -3.31 -1.03
N TRP A 89 -7.63 -3.36 -0.35
CA TRP A 89 -7.69 -3.31 1.12
C TRP A 89 -7.50 -4.69 1.75
N GLY A 90 -6.34 -5.32 1.48
CA GLY A 90 -5.91 -6.58 2.08
C GLY A 90 -5.41 -6.39 3.51
N LEU A 91 -6.30 -6.05 4.44
CA LEU A 91 -6.02 -5.81 5.85
C LEU A 91 -6.25 -7.07 6.70
N ASP A 92 -5.70 -7.09 7.92
CA ASP A 92 -6.01 -8.10 8.92
C ASP A 92 -7.42 -7.87 9.50
N TYR A 93 -8.43 -8.28 8.75
CA TYR A 93 -9.83 -8.14 9.17
C TYR A 93 -10.20 -9.01 10.38
N ALA A 94 -9.48 -10.10 10.62
CA ALA A 94 -9.68 -10.90 11.84
C ALA A 94 -9.39 -10.08 13.10
N THR A 95 -8.33 -9.28 13.07
CA THR A 95 -8.00 -8.33 14.14
C THR A 95 -9.01 -7.17 14.22
N LEU A 96 -9.37 -6.58 13.10
CA LEU A 96 -10.34 -5.48 13.08
C LEU A 96 -11.71 -5.91 13.60
N GLN A 97 -12.14 -7.14 13.31
CA GLN A 97 -13.38 -7.72 13.82
C GLN A 97 -13.38 -7.87 15.34
N GLN A 98 -12.23 -8.24 15.95
CA GLN A 98 -12.09 -8.29 17.41
C GLN A 98 -12.24 -6.91 18.07
N GLU A 99 -11.97 -5.84 17.33
CA GLU A 99 -12.17 -4.45 17.74
C GLU A 99 -13.57 -3.90 17.37
N GLY A 100 -14.46 -4.76 16.88
CA GLY A 100 -15.84 -4.40 16.51
C GLY A 100 -15.96 -3.69 15.16
N ILE A 101 -14.92 -3.76 14.32
CA ILE A 101 -14.92 -3.15 12.99
C ILE A 101 -15.39 -4.19 11.97
N GLU A 102 -16.52 -3.91 11.32
CA GLU A 102 -17.10 -4.78 10.31
C GLU A 102 -16.44 -4.53 8.94
N GLU A 103 -16.03 -5.59 8.24
CA GLU A 103 -15.20 -5.54 7.05
C GLU A 103 -15.80 -4.72 5.92
N ARG A 104 -17.07 -4.94 5.58
CA ARG A 104 -17.70 -4.28 4.44
C ARG A 104 -17.85 -2.77 4.65
N SER A 105 -18.36 -2.36 5.79
CA SER A 105 -18.51 -0.94 6.12
C SER A 105 -17.17 -0.23 6.22
N HIS A 106 -16.16 -0.93 6.71
CA HIS A 106 -14.80 -0.40 6.79
C HIS A 106 -14.16 -0.23 5.41
N LYS A 107 -14.26 -1.23 4.52
CA LYS A 107 -13.80 -1.11 3.13
C LYS A 107 -14.50 0.04 2.42
N LYS A 108 -15.82 0.16 2.59
CA LYS A 108 -16.57 1.30 2.05
C LYS A 108 -16.04 2.63 2.58
N TYR A 109 -15.78 2.74 3.88
CA TYR A 109 -15.20 3.94 4.47
C TYR A 109 -13.85 4.30 3.83
N LEU A 110 -12.94 3.33 3.65
CA LEU A 110 -11.65 3.55 3.00
C LEU A 110 -11.82 4.00 1.55
N ASN A 111 -12.73 3.35 0.81
CA ASN A 111 -13.07 3.74 -0.56
C ASN A 111 -13.55 5.18 -0.63
N ASP A 112 -14.51 5.56 0.21
CA ASP A 112 -15.05 6.92 0.27
C ASP A 112 -13.97 7.93 0.70
N TYR A 113 -13.12 7.57 1.67
CA TYR A 113 -12.04 8.43 2.14
C TYR A 113 -11.06 8.77 1.01
N PHE A 114 -10.54 7.75 0.32
CA PHE A 114 -9.52 7.98 -0.69
C PHE A 114 -10.06 8.54 -2.01
N GLN A 115 -11.37 8.51 -2.24
CA GLN A 115 -12.02 9.28 -3.29
C GLN A 115 -12.29 10.74 -2.88
N GLY A 116 -12.13 11.09 -1.61
CA GLY A 116 -12.41 12.42 -1.08
C GLY A 116 -13.87 12.67 -0.70
N PHE A 117 -14.67 11.60 -0.54
CA PHE A 117 -16.10 11.70 -0.17
C PHE A 117 -16.35 11.59 1.32
N ALA A 118 -15.42 11.02 2.08
CA ALA A 118 -15.55 10.91 3.53
C ALA A 118 -15.01 12.15 4.24
N GLY A 119 -15.88 12.83 4.97
CA GLY A 119 -15.59 13.88 5.96
C GLY A 119 -14.45 14.83 5.64
N GLU A 120 -13.34 14.68 6.35
CA GLU A 120 -12.18 15.56 6.27
C GLU A 120 -11.12 15.11 5.22
N SER A 121 -11.44 14.18 4.34
CA SER A 121 -10.49 13.69 3.36
C SER A 121 -10.10 14.77 2.34
N ASN A 122 -8.81 14.88 2.11
CA ASN A 122 -8.25 15.67 1.01
C ASN A 122 -7.75 14.81 -0.15
N SER A 123 -7.92 13.50 -0.03
CA SER A 123 -7.48 12.55 -1.06
C SER A 123 -8.30 12.68 -2.34
N ARG A 124 -7.66 12.35 -3.46
CA ARG A 124 -8.30 12.21 -4.76
C ARG A 124 -7.79 10.94 -5.41
N GLY A 125 -8.69 10.03 -5.68
CA GLY A 125 -8.42 8.80 -6.38
C GLY A 125 -9.67 8.25 -7.03
N VAL A 126 -9.52 7.15 -7.74
CA VAL A 126 -10.59 6.53 -8.52
C VAL A 126 -10.72 5.07 -8.12
N LEU A 127 -11.95 4.63 -7.88
CA LEU A 127 -12.25 3.21 -7.73
C LEU A 127 -12.66 2.59 -9.06
N TYR A 128 -12.35 1.32 -9.21
CA TYR A 128 -12.93 0.48 -10.23
C TYR A 128 -13.12 -0.96 -9.70
N ASN A 129 -13.90 -1.77 -10.43
CA ASN A 129 -14.24 -3.14 -10.05
C ASN A 129 -14.82 -3.23 -8.63
N GLU A 130 -15.67 -2.27 -8.25
CA GLU A 130 -16.35 -2.33 -6.96
C GLU A 130 -17.36 -3.49 -6.94
N ASP A 131 -17.22 -4.38 -5.96
CA ASP A 131 -18.18 -5.42 -5.64
C ASP A 131 -19.20 -4.87 -4.64
N PRO A 132 -20.45 -4.66 -5.04
CA PRO A 132 -21.47 -4.09 -4.17
C PRO A 132 -21.88 -5.03 -3.00
N VAL A 133 -21.52 -6.32 -3.08
CA VAL A 133 -21.83 -7.29 -2.03
C VAL A 133 -20.79 -7.25 -0.91
N THR A 134 -19.52 -7.28 -1.29
CA THR A 134 -18.39 -7.32 -0.33
C THR A 134 -17.84 -5.96 0.02
N GLY A 135 -18.09 -4.94 -0.80
CA GLY A 135 -17.47 -3.63 -0.70
C GLY A 135 -16.01 -3.60 -1.17
N ASP A 136 -15.51 -4.72 -1.70
CA ASP A 136 -14.19 -4.77 -2.31
C ASP A 136 -14.14 -3.86 -3.55
N ALA A 137 -13.03 -3.16 -3.69
CA ALA A 137 -12.74 -2.35 -4.86
C ALA A 137 -11.23 -2.26 -5.06
N ARG A 138 -10.84 -1.85 -6.26
CA ARG A 138 -9.47 -1.46 -6.56
C ARG A 138 -9.37 0.04 -6.56
N PHE A 139 -8.37 0.55 -5.88
CA PHE A 139 -8.14 1.99 -5.75
C PHE A 139 -6.91 2.40 -6.54
N CYS A 140 -7.08 3.41 -7.42
CA CYS A 140 -6.01 4.03 -8.18
C CYS A 140 -5.78 5.45 -7.70
N GLY A 141 -4.53 5.77 -7.40
CA GLY A 141 -4.12 7.13 -7.03
C GLY A 141 -2.61 7.23 -6.84
N THR A 142 -2.05 8.38 -7.19
CA THR A 142 -0.66 8.71 -6.85
C THR A 142 -0.56 9.06 -5.37
N THR A 143 0.62 8.90 -4.76
CA THR A 143 0.83 9.28 -3.35
C THR A 143 0.51 10.75 -3.12
N ALA A 144 0.92 11.63 -4.03
CA ALA A 144 0.61 13.05 -3.99
C ALA A 144 -0.90 13.34 -3.96
N SER A 145 -1.66 12.65 -4.83
CA SER A 145 -3.13 12.79 -4.87
C SER A 145 -3.80 12.21 -3.63
N MET A 146 -3.30 11.09 -3.12
CA MET A 146 -3.80 10.46 -1.89
C MET A 146 -3.49 11.30 -0.64
N CYS A 147 -2.37 11.99 -0.60
CA CYS A 147 -1.98 12.91 0.48
C CYS A 147 -2.70 14.25 0.42
N GLY A 148 -3.38 14.58 -0.70
CA GLY A 148 -4.17 15.81 -0.86
C GLY A 148 -3.46 16.92 -1.61
N ILE A 149 -2.27 16.70 -2.19
CA ILE A 149 -1.53 17.70 -2.98
C ILE A 149 -2.36 18.14 -4.19
N GLU A 150 -2.98 17.19 -4.89
CA GLU A 150 -3.84 17.47 -6.05
C GLU A 150 -5.00 18.41 -5.69
N LYS A 151 -5.74 18.08 -4.63
CA LYS A 151 -6.87 18.91 -4.16
C LYS A 151 -6.43 20.30 -3.75
N ALA A 152 -5.36 20.39 -2.95
CA ALA A 152 -4.83 21.68 -2.50
C ALA A 152 -4.35 22.57 -3.66
N GLY A 153 -3.76 21.95 -4.69
CA GLY A 153 -3.35 22.63 -5.92
C GLY A 153 -4.56 23.15 -6.71
N PHE A 154 -5.59 22.34 -6.88
CA PHE A 154 -6.82 22.72 -7.55
C PHE A 154 -7.53 23.90 -6.81
N GLU A 155 -7.63 23.82 -5.48
CA GLU A 155 -8.24 24.86 -4.64
C GLU A 155 -7.35 26.06 -4.42
N LYS A 156 -6.09 26.06 -4.89
CA LYS A 156 -5.05 27.07 -4.64
C LYS A 156 -4.86 27.37 -3.16
N ASN A 157 -5.04 26.37 -2.31
CA ASN A 157 -4.93 26.49 -0.86
C ASN A 157 -3.50 26.19 -0.40
N LYS A 158 -2.70 27.22 -0.16
CA LYS A 158 -1.30 27.09 0.25
C LYS A 158 -1.11 26.34 1.56
N ALA A 159 -1.96 26.60 2.56
CA ALA A 159 -1.85 25.95 3.86
C ALA A 159 -2.19 24.45 3.79
N ALA A 160 -3.19 24.07 2.98
CA ALA A 160 -3.51 22.67 2.71
C ALA A 160 -2.38 21.99 1.91
N MET A 161 -1.80 22.68 0.94
CA MET A 161 -0.67 22.20 0.14
C MET A 161 0.53 21.86 1.03
N GLU A 162 0.91 22.76 1.94
CA GLU A 162 2.03 22.52 2.85
C GLU A 162 1.81 21.28 3.73
N LYS A 163 0.61 21.12 4.29
CA LYS A 163 0.25 19.93 5.08
C LYS A 163 0.27 18.64 4.25
N ALA A 164 -0.23 18.70 3.01
CA ALA A 164 -0.25 17.56 2.11
C ALA A 164 1.18 17.10 1.74
N ILE A 165 2.07 18.04 1.44
CA ILE A 165 3.48 17.76 1.18
C ILE A 165 4.16 17.17 2.43
N GLN A 166 3.89 17.73 3.62
CA GLN A 166 4.44 17.19 4.87
C GLN A 166 3.98 15.74 5.12
N LEU A 167 2.72 15.44 4.84
CA LEU A 167 2.19 14.06 4.95
C LEU A 167 2.90 13.13 3.98
N ASP A 168 3.02 13.51 2.71
CA ASP A 168 3.67 12.71 1.68
C ASP A 168 5.15 12.42 2.02
N VAL A 169 5.90 13.44 2.40
CA VAL A 169 7.30 13.30 2.85
C VAL A 169 7.40 12.43 4.10
N MET A 170 6.48 12.59 5.06
CA MET A 170 6.46 11.77 6.28
C MET A 170 6.23 10.29 5.96
N LEU A 171 5.30 9.97 5.05
CA LEU A 171 5.01 8.59 4.66
C LEU A 171 6.19 7.95 3.93
N HIS A 172 6.86 8.67 3.04
CA HIS A 172 8.08 8.21 2.40
C HIS A 172 9.22 8.00 3.42
N ALA A 173 9.44 8.95 4.33
CA ALA A 173 10.42 8.80 5.39
C ALA A 173 10.14 7.57 6.26
N TYR A 174 8.87 7.34 6.63
CA TYR A 174 8.43 6.15 7.36
C TYR A 174 8.73 4.87 6.56
N MET A 175 8.40 4.84 5.27
CA MET A 175 8.68 3.70 4.40
C MET A 175 10.20 3.38 4.34
N PHE A 176 11.05 4.40 4.22
CA PHE A 176 12.50 4.23 4.23
C PHE A 176 13.08 3.69 5.55
N MET A 177 12.38 3.88 6.66
CA MET A 177 12.81 3.40 7.98
C MET A 177 12.42 1.94 8.27
N GLN A 178 11.64 1.31 7.40
CA GLN A 178 11.25 -0.09 7.55
C GLN A 178 12.40 -1.04 7.18
N SER A 179 12.46 -2.19 7.85
CA SER A 179 13.38 -3.26 7.46
C SER A 179 13.03 -3.82 6.11
N GLY A 180 13.99 -3.89 5.19
CA GLY A 180 13.79 -4.38 3.82
C GLY A 180 14.33 -3.42 2.77
N ILE A 181 13.80 -3.49 1.56
CA ILE A 181 14.20 -2.64 0.44
C ILE A 181 13.09 -1.62 0.15
N PRO A 182 13.35 -0.32 0.35
CA PRO A 182 12.39 0.72 0.03
C PRO A 182 12.32 0.95 -1.48
N VAL A 183 11.11 1.16 -2.00
CA VAL A 183 10.86 1.48 -3.41
C VAL A 183 9.98 2.71 -3.51
N ILE A 184 10.45 3.69 -4.26
CA ILE A 184 9.65 4.83 -4.71
C ILE A 184 9.15 4.51 -6.10
N TYR A 185 7.83 4.58 -6.31
CA TYR A 185 7.26 4.42 -7.63
C TYR A 185 7.51 5.67 -8.48
N SER A 186 7.87 5.45 -9.76
CA SER A 186 8.21 6.54 -10.68
C SER A 186 7.14 7.62 -10.71
N GLY A 187 7.55 8.86 -10.52
CA GLY A 187 6.69 10.03 -10.43
C GLY A 187 6.40 10.50 -9.00
N ASP A 188 6.50 9.64 -7.99
CA ASP A 188 6.29 10.05 -6.60
C ASP A 188 7.38 11.01 -6.13
N GLU A 189 8.63 10.85 -6.62
CA GLU A 189 9.76 11.71 -6.31
C GLU A 189 9.59 13.17 -6.76
N ILE A 190 8.68 13.40 -7.69
CA ILE A 190 8.35 14.77 -8.18
C ILE A 190 6.94 15.21 -7.76
N GLY A 191 6.26 14.42 -6.93
CA GLY A 191 4.89 14.73 -6.49
C GLY A 191 3.87 14.67 -7.61
N GLN A 192 4.02 13.73 -8.55
CA GLN A 192 3.09 13.55 -9.66
C GLN A 192 1.68 13.31 -9.15
N VAL A 193 0.73 14.11 -9.63
CA VAL A 193 -0.70 13.93 -9.34
C VAL A 193 -1.36 13.02 -10.38
N ASN A 194 -2.60 12.61 -10.12
CA ASN A 194 -3.36 11.78 -11.05
C ASN A 194 -3.52 12.48 -12.42
N ASP A 195 -3.41 11.69 -13.47
CA ASP A 195 -3.75 12.10 -14.82
C ASP A 195 -5.10 11.48 -15.22
N TYR A 196 -6.04 12.31 -15.61
CA TYR A 196 -7.38 11.88 -16.05
C TYR A 196 -7.56 11.94 -17.56
N SER A 197 -6.50 12.23 -18.32
CA SER A 197 -6.56 12.35 -19.78
C SER A 197 -6.94 11.05 -20.48
N TYR A 198 -6.64 9.90 -19.85
CA TYR A 198 -7.04 8.57 -20.33
C TYR A 198 -8.54 8.42 -20.59
N LYS A 199 -9.39 9.25 -19.96
CA LYS A 199 -10.84 9.24 -20.19
C LYS A 199 -11.22 9.71 -21.61
N ASN A 200 -10.32 10.45 -22.25
CA ASN A 200 -10.50 10.99 -23.61
C ASN A 200 -9.76 10.16 -24.66
N ASP A 201 -8.90 9.25 -24.24
CA ASP A 201 -8.10 8.35 -25.09
C ASP A 201 -8.10 6.96 -24.44
N PRO A 202 -9.16 6.18 -24.72
CA PRO A 202 -9.42 4.92 -24.00
C PRO A 202 -8.59 3.73 -24.49
N ASP A 203 -7.60 3.90 -25.35
CA ASP A 203 -6.74 2.81 -25.87
C ASP A 203 -5.45 2.65 -25.09
#